data_05cc0b76770bb34026f8c50dbb49c2fd
#
_entry.id   05cc0b76770bb34026f8c50dbb49c2fd
#
_cell.length_a   1.000
_cell.length_b   1.000
_cell.length_c   1.000
_cell.angle_alpha   90.00
_cell.angle_beta   90.00
_cell.angle_gamma   90.00
#
_symmetry.space_group_name_H-M   'P 1'
#
loop_
_entity.id
_entity.type
_entity.pdbx_description
1 polymer ?
#
loop_
_entity_poly.entity_id
_entity_poly.type
_entity_poly.pdbx_seq_one_letter_code
_entity_poly.pdbx_strand_id
1 'polypeptide(L)'
;MNAWHKAAAVADEDQFFGSMTPDAYYIGTDASERWQRDELKTWSKKYFDRDTAWAFTPIKRAVFFSKDGNTAWFDETLDTWMGVCRGSGIVVRTNEGWKINQYVLSVCVANDDINKYLDIIHKPRK
;
A
#
# COMPACT_ATOMS: atom_id res chain seq x y z
N MET A 1 -8.85 4.77 -4.58
CA MET A 1 -7.39 4.68 -4.27
C MET A 1 -6.74 6.05 -4.04
N ASN A 2 -6.99 7.03 -4.87
CA ASN A 2 -6.40 8.37 -4.65
C ASN A 2 -6.79 8.97 -3.29
N ALA A 3 -8.06 8.83 -2.90
CA ALA A 3 -8.52 9.31 -1.58
C ALA A 3 -7.84 8.57 -0.43
N TRP A 4 -7.55 7.28 -0.61
CA TRP A 4 -6.85 6.48 0.40
C TRP A 4 -5.40 6.93 0.58
N HIS A 5 -4.68 7.16 -0.51
CA HIS A 5 -3.32 7.71 -0.45
C HIS A 5 -3.32 9.14 0.12
N LYS A 6 -4.31 9.94 -0.24
CA LYS A 6 -4.48 11.28 0.31
C LYS A 6 -4.70 11.24 1.83
N ALA A 7 -5.49 10.28 2.31
CA ALA A 7 -5.74 10.12 3.73
C ALA A 7 -4.45 9.86 4.51
N ALA A 8 -3.55 9.03 3.98
CA ALA A 8 -2.24 8.83 4.60
C ALA A 8 -1.39 10.11 4.56
N ALA A 9 -1.42 10.84 3.44
CA ALA A 9 -0.62 12.06 3.26
C ALA A 9 -1.04 13.18 4.23
N VAL A 10 -2.30 13.23 4.63
CA VAL A 10 -2.82 14.24 5.58
C VAL A 10 -3.10 13.65 6.96
N ALA A 11 -2.69 12.41 7.20
CA ALA A 11 -2.87 11.68 8.46
C ALA A 11 -4.34 11.58 8.90
N ASP A 12 -5.24 11.38 7.94
CA ASP A 12 -6.67 11.12 8.19
C ASP A 12 -6.87 9.64 8.48
N GLU A 13 -6.69 9.27 9.74
CA GLU A 13 -6.75 7.88 10.20
C GLU A 13 -8.10 7.23 9.92
N ASP A 14 -9.19 7.93 10.20
CA ASP A 14 -10.54 7.40 10.02
C ASP A 14 -10.84 7.10 8.55
N GLN A 15 -10.47 8.00 7.65
CA GLN A 15 -10.63 7.80 6.21
C GLN A 15 -9.75 6.66 5.70
N PHE A 16 -8.50 6.60 6.16
CA PHE A 16 -7.55 5.58 5.71
C PHE A 16 -8.04 4.19 6.06
N PHE A 17 -8.31 3.94 7.34
CA PHE A 17 -8.73 2.61 7.81
C PHE A 17 -10.19 2.33 7.50
N GLY A 18 -11.04 3.35 7.44
CA GLY A 18 -12.44 3.23 7.03
C GLY A 18 -12.61 2.83 5.56
N SER A 19 -11.58 3.05 4.73
CA SER A 19 -11.57 2.61 3.33
C SER A 19 -11.17 1.16 3.15
N MET A 20 -10.81 0.46 4.23
CA MET A 20 -10.40 -0.94 4.23
C MET A 20 -11.48 -1.81 4.85
N THR A 21 -11.70 -3.01 4.30
CA THR A 21 -12.61 -3.96 4.94
C THR A 21 -12.07 -4.43 6.29
N PRO A 22 -12.93 -4.88 7.23
CA PRO A 22 -12.46 -5.36 8.54
C PRO A 22 -11.45 -6.51 8.47
N ASP A 23 -11.54 -7.34 7.42
CA ASP A 23 -10.63 -8.49 7.19
C ASP A 23 -9.51 -8.17 6.21
N ALA A 24 -9.28 -6.90 5.90
CA ALA A 24 -8.26 -6.49 4.94
C ALA A 24 -6.84 -6.73 5.46
N TYR A 25 -5.94 -6.97 4.52
CA TYR A 25 -4.51 -7.09 4.78
C TYR A 25 -3.72 -6.03 4.02
N TYR A 26 -2.73 -5.47 4.70
CA TYR A 26 -1.72 -4.60 4.13
C TYR A 26 -0.38 -5.31 4.19
N ILE A 27 0.22 -5.52 3.03
CA ILE A 27 1.49 -6.23 2.90
C ILE A 27 2.55 -5.20 2.50
N GLY A 28 3.46 -4.90 3.42
CA GLY A 28 4.44 -3.86 3.23
C GLY A 28 5.71 -4.34 2.51
N THR A 29 6.69 -3.45 2.44
CA THR A 29 7.89 -3.66 1.64
C THR A 29 8.87 -4.64 2.27
N ASP A 30 8.89 -4.75 3.60
CA ASP A 30 9.72 -5.74 4.29
C ASP A 30 8.98 -7.08 4.30
N ALA A 31 9.71 -8.18 4.10
CA ALA A 31 9.12 -9.52 4.04
C ALA A 31 8.34 -9.91 5.29
N SER A 32 8.65 -9.29 6.43
CA SER A 32 7.94 -9.53 7.70
C SER A 32 6.63 -8.74 7.81
N GLU A 33 6.38 -7.77 6.95
CA GLU A 33 5.26 -6.84 7.06
C GLU A 33 4.02 -7.39 6.37
N ARG A 34 3.21 -8.11 7.12
CA ARG A 34 1.91 -8.59 6.69
C ARG A 34 0.92 -8.30 7.81
N TRP A 35 0.20 -7.16 7.67
CA TRP A 35 -0.65 -6.60 8.71
C TRP A 35 -2.12 -6.81 8.39
N GLN A 36 -2.87 -7.38 9.34
CA GLN A 36 -4.32 -7.24 9.33
C GLN A 36 -4.67 -5.78 9.64
N ARG A 37 -5.81 -5.28 9.14
CA ARG A 37 -6.19 -3.86 9.24
C ARG A 37 -6.02 -3.28 10.65
N ASP A 38 -6.56 -3.96 11.65
CA ASP A 38 -6.56 -3.44 13.02
C ASP A 38 -5.17 -3.51 13.66
N GLU A 39 -4.36 -4.51 13.30
CA GLU A 39 -2.96 -4.59 13.69
C GLU A 39 -2.16 -3.42 13.09
N LEU A 40 -2.39 -3.13 11.82
CA LEU A 40 -1.77 -2.00 11.15
C LEU A 40 -2.15 -0.68 11.83
N LYS A 41 -3.42 -0.52 12.18
CA LYS A 41 -3.93 0.68 12.85
C LYS A 41 -3.21 0.91 14.18
N THR A 42 -3.04 -0.15 14.96
CA THR A 42 -2.33 -0.07 16.25
C THR A 42 -0.86 0.29 16.05
N TRP A 43 -0.18 -0.40 15.13
CA TRP A 43 1.23 -0.18 14.87
C TRP A 43 1.51 1.21 14.30
N SER A 44 0.66 1.69 13.41
CA SER A 44 0.87 2.95 12.69
C SER A 44 0.34 4.18 13.41
N LYS A 45 -0.24 4.04 14.59
CA LYS A 45 -0.88 5.13 15.34
C LYS A 45 0.04 6.34 15.49
N LYS A 46 1.30 6.13 15.81
CA LYS A 46 2.29 7.21 15.95
C LYS A 46 2.49 8.01 14.66
N TYR A 47 2.31 7.39 13.49
CA TYR A 47 2.44 8.08 12.20
C TYR A 47 1.19 8.91 11.91
N PHE A 48 0.00 8.40 12.24
CA PHE A 48 -1.26 9.14 12.07
C PHE A 48 -1.47 10.24 13.12
N ASP A 49 -0.71 10.23 14.19
CA ASP A 49 -0.72 11.34 15.16
C ASP A 49 0.09 12.54 14.67
N ARG A 50 0.82 12.41 13.55
CA ARG A 50 1.53 13.50 12.89
C ARG A 50 0.65 14.16 11.83
N ASP A 51 1.12 15.25 11.23
CA ASP A 51 0.43 15.94 10.13
C ASP A 51 0.39 15.10 8.85
N THR A 52 1.38 14.23 8.67
CA THR A 52 1.46 13.28 7.57
C THR A 52 1.88 11.93 8.13
N ALA A 53 1.11 10.86 7.82
CA ALA A 53 1.53 9.52 8.16
C ALA A 53 2.64 9.07 7.20
N TRP A 54 2.32 9.03 5.91
CA TRP A 54 3.28 8.86 4.81
C TRP A 54 2.65 9.43 3.53
N ALA A 55 3.49 9.81 2.58
CA ALA A 55 3.02 10.44 1.34
C ALA A 55 3.49 9.61 0.14
N PHE A 56 2.54 8.95 -0.52
CA PHE A 56 2.77 8.21 -1.76
C PHE A 56 1.99 8.91 -2.87
N THR A 57 2.70 9.33 -3.90
CA THR A 57 2.09 10.03 -5.03
C THR A 57 1.88 9.07 -6.18
N PRO A 58 0.62 8.80 -6.59
CA PRO A 58 0.36 7.92 -7.72
C PRO A 58 0.97 8.45 -9.01
N ILE A 59 1.65 7.57 -9.76
CA ILE A 59 2.21 7.87 -11.07
C ILE A 59 1.27 7.33 -12.15
N LYS A 60 0.94 6.02 -12.07
CA LYS A 60 0.10 5.34 -13.05
C LYS A 60 -0.67 4.22 -12.38
N ARG A 61 -1.89 3.94 -12.84
CA ARG A 61 -2.73 2.87 -12.29
C ARG A 61 -3.52 2.19 -13.40
N ALA A 62 -3.61 0.86 -13.32
CA ALA A 62 -4.49 0.04 -14.14
C ALA A 62 -5.50 -0.66 -13.23
N VAL A 63 -6.77 -0.69 -13.62
CA VAL A 63 -7.86 -1.28 -12.84
C VAL A 63 -8.64 -2.23 -13.72
N PHE A 64 -8.97 -3.40 -13.18
CA PHE A 64 -9.73 -4.44 -13.86
C PHE A 64 -10.89 -4.88 -12.97
N PHE A 65 -12.05 -5.17 -13.58
CA PHE A 65 -13.24 -5.55 -12.85
C PHE A 65 -13.61 -7.01 -13.10
N SER A 66 -14.14 -7.67 -12.08
CA SER A 66 -14.76 -8.99 -12.23
C SER A 66 -16.02 -8.88 -13.10
N LYS A 67 -16.45 -10.03 -13.66
CA LYS A 67 -17.62 -10.06 -14.55
C LYS A 67 -18.89 -9.57 -13.86
N ASP A 68 -19.07 -9.87 -12.57
CA ASP A 68 -20.23 -9.45 -11.79
C ASP A 68 -20.13 -8.00 -11.28
N GLY A 69 -18.97 -7.35 -11.46
CA GLY A 69 -18.77 -5.96 -11.03
C GLY A 69 -18.63 -5.77 -9.53
N ASN A 70 -18.47 -6.84 -8.74
CA ASN A 70 -18.40 -6.76 -7.28
C ASN A 70 -16.98 -6.79 -6.73
N THR A 71 -15.99 -7.14 -7.55
CA THR A 71 -14.56 -7.17 -7.21
C THR A 71 -13.78 -6.49 -8.31
N ALA A 72 -12.76 -5.74 -7.91
CA ALA A 72 -11.78 -5.20 -8.85
C ALA A 72 -10.39 -5.45 -8.30
N TRP A 73 -9.43 -5.58 -9.19
CA TRP A 73 -8.02 -5.64 -8.84
C TRP A 73 -7.27 -4.57 -9.62
N PHE A 74 -6.17 -4.13 -9.07
CA PHE A 74 -5.42 -3.03 -9.65
C PHE A 74 -3.93 -3.20 -9.40
N ASP A 75 -3.15 -2.55 -10.22
CA ASP A 75 -1.74 -2.28 -9.94
C ASP A 75 -1.46 -0.80 -10.21
N GLU A 76 -0.45 -0.28 -9.53
CA GLU A 76 -0.07 1.12 -9.62
C GLU A 76 1.41 1.31 -9.38
N THR A 77 1.96 2.38 -9.92
CA THR A 77 3.29 2.85 -9.53
C THR A 77 3.14 4.14 -8.73
N LEU A 78 3.99 4.31 -7.74
CA LEU A 78 3.95 5.40 -6.77
C LEU A 78 5.32 6.02 -6.64
N ASP A 79 5.36 7.35 -6.51
CA ASP A 79 6.55 8.07 -6.08
C ASP A 79 6.53 8.17 -4.56
N THR A 80 7.58 7.68 -3.92
CA THR A 80 7.68 7.63 -2.46
C THR A 80 9.07 8.03 -2.00
N TRP A 81 9.26 8.19 -0.68
CA TRP A 81 10.59 8.41 -0.11
C TRP A 81 11.56 7.25 -0.39
N MET A 82 11.03 6.07 -0.70
CA MET A 82 11.82 4.88 -1.06
C MET A 82 12.11 4.81 -2.56
N GLY A 83 11.77 5.85 -3.32
CA GLY A 83 11.81 5.85 -4.78
C GLY A 83 10.52 5.32 -5.37
N VAL A 84 10.60 4.76 -6.58
CA VAL A 84 9.41 4.20 -7.24
C VAL A 84 9.03 2.88 -6.58
N CYS A 85 7.76 2.81 -6.12
CA CYS A 85 7.18 1.60 -5.57
C CYS A 85 6.03 1.11 -6.45
N ARG A 86 5.72 -0.17 -6.32
CA ARG A 86 4.54 -0.77 -6.94
C ARG A 86 3.54 -1.12 -5.85
N GLY A 87 2.32 -0.63 -6.02
CA GLY A 87 1.18 -1.08 -5.25
C GLY A 87 0.29 -1.98 -6.09
N SER A 88 -0.31 -2.96 -5.48
CA SER A 88 -1.35 -3.77 -6.11
C SER A 88 -2.32 -4.24 -5.05
N GLY A 89 -3.52 -4.59 -5.47
CA GLY A 89 -4.49 -5.05 -4.49
C GLY A 89 -5.84 -5.38 -5.08
N ILE A 90 -6.75 -5.61 -4.16
CA ILE A 90 -8.13 -6.00 -4.44
C ILE A 90 -9.05 -5.05 -3.70
N VAL A 91 -10.06 -4.53 -4.40
CA VAL A 91 -11.15 -3.78 -3.82
C VAL A 91 -12.44 -4.56 -4.03
N VAL A 92 -13.35 -4.48 -3.08
CA VAL A 92 -14.64 -5.17 -3.13
C VAL A 92 -15.76 -4.16 -2.92
N ARG A 93 -16.89 -4.40 -3.59
CA ARG A 93 -18.08 -3.59 -3.43
C ARG A 93 -18.79 -3.99 -2.14
N THR A 94 -19.10 -3.00 -1.31
CA THR A 94 -19.85 -3.18 -0.06
C THR A 94 -21.08 -2.27 -0.06
N ASN A 95 -21.93 -2.39 0.95
CA ASN A 95 -23.06 -1.49 1.12
C ASN A 95 -22.65 -0.02 1.33
N GLU A 96 -21.39 0.21 1.73
CA GLU A 96 -20.82 1.54 1.94
C GLU A 96 -19.94 1.99 0.77
N GLY A 97 -19.99 1.28 -0.36
CA GLY A 97 -19.17 1.55 -1.54
C GLY A 97 -17.99 0.59 -1.66
N TRP A 98 -17.02 0.96 -2.48
CA TRP A 98 -15.82 0.16 -2.70
C TRP A 98 -14.87 0.27 -1.50
N LYS A 99 -14.37 -0.88 -1.04
CA LYS A 99 -13.42 -0.96 0.08
C LYS A 99 -12.22 -1.81 -0.32
N ILE A 100 -11.06 -1.47 0.22
CA ILE A 100 -9.82 -2.21 0.01
C ILE A 100 -9.83 -3.47 0.85
N ASN A 101 -9.65 -4.61 0.22
CA ASN A 101 -9.58 -5.91 0.90
C ASN A 101 -8.13 -6.38 1.06
N GLN A 102 -7.27 -6.08 0.08
CA GLN A 102 -5.85 -6.39 0.14
C GLN A 102 -5.04 -5.32 -0.57
N TYR A 103 -3.91 -4.94 0.01
CA TYR A 103 -2.94 -4.05 -0.61
C TYR A 103 -1.54 -4.59 -0.42
N VAL A 104 -0.76 -4.62 -1.49
CA VAL A 104 0.65 -5.05 -1.48
C VAL A 104 1.50 -3.90 -2.00
N LEU A 105 2.52 -3.52 -1.22
CA LEU A 105 3.48 -2.49 -1.60
C LEU A 105 4.86 -3.12 -1.73
N SER A 106 5.55 -2.85 -2.83
CA SER A 106 6.93 -3.30 -3.02
C SER A 106 7.77 -2.21 -3.66
N VAL A 107 9.06 -2.18 -3.30
CA VAL A 107 10.02 -1.26 -3.90
C VAL A 107 10.42 -1.80 -5.28
N CYS A 108 10.39 -0.93 -6.29
CA CYS A 108 10.85 -1.30 -7.64
C CYS A 108 12.35 -1.07 -7.73
N VAL A 109 13.06 -2.12 -8.12
CA VAL A 109 14.50 -2.04 -8.41
C VAL A 109 14.65 -2.09 -9.92
N ALA A 110 15.27 -1.06 -10.52
CA ALA A 110 15.52 -1.04 -11.95
C ALA A 110 16.39 -2.23 -12.35
N ASN A 111 16.11 -2.82 -13.52
CA ASN A 111 16.88 -3.98 -13.99
C ASN A 111 18.38 -3.68 -14.05
N ASP A 112 18.75 -2.45 -14.44
CA ASP A 112 20.15 -2.04 -14.51
C ASP A 112 20.84 -2.01 -13.15
N ASP A 113 20.08 -1.90 -12.05
CA ASP A 113 20.62 -1.80 -10.69
C ASP A 113 20.56 -3.12 -9.93
N ILE A 114 20.07 -4.19 -10.54
CA ILE A 114 19.83 -5.44 -9.82
C ILE A 114 21.10 -6.04 -9.24
N ASN A 115 22.24 -5.92 -9.94
CA ASN A 115 23.51 -6.45 -9.46
C ASN A 115 24.02 -5.67 -8.24
N LYS A 116 23.81 -4.36 -8.20
CA LYS A 116 24.16 -3.53 -7.05
C LYS A 116 23.29 -3.88 -5.85
N TYR A 117 22.00 -4.12 -6.10
CA TYR A 117 21.05 -4.56 -5.08
C TYR A 117 21.48 -5.92 -4.50
N LEU A 118 21.84 -6.88 -5.36
CA LEU A 118 22.31 -8.19 -4.91
C LEU A 118 23.58 -8.09 -4.05
N ASP A 119 24.49 -7.19 -4.40
CA ASP A 119 25.69 -6.95 -3.60
C ASP A 119 25.34 -6.46 -2.20
N ILE A 120 24.33 -5.61 -2.08
CA ILE A 120 23.88 -5.08 -0.79
C ILE A 120 23.28 -6.18 0.08
N ILE A 121 22.37 -6.98 -0.48
CA ILE A 121 21.67 -8.01 0.31
C ILE A 121 22.53 -9.22 0.63
N HIS A 122 23.59 -9.48 -0.15
CA HIS A 122 24.50 -10.60 0.08
C HIS A 122 25.70 -10.24 0.95
N LYS A 123 25.87 -8.96 1.30
CA LYS A 123 26.96 -8.57 2.20
C LYS A 123 26.71 -9.10 3.61
N PRO A 124 27.76 -9.63 4.28
CA PRO A 124 27.62 -9.99 5.69
C PRO A 124 27.20 -8.79 6.51
N ARG A 125 26.19 -8.95 7.33
CA ARG A 125 25.77 -7.92 8.29
C ARG A 125 26.60 -8.09 9.57
N LYS A 126 27.20 -6.99 9.98
CA LYS A 126 27.98 -6.96 11.22
C LYS A 126 27.07 -6.63 12.42
#